data_9dd2c10be6d0586bdd7e33788726f9a2
#
_entry.id   9dd2c10be6d0586bdd7e33788726f9a2
#
_cell.length_a   1.000
_cell.length_b   1.000
_cell.length_c   1.000
_cell.angle_alpha   90.00
_cell.angle_beta   90.00
_cell.angle_gamma   90.00
#
_symmetry.space_group_name_H-M   'P 1'
#
loop_
_entity.id
_entity.type
_entity.pdbx_description
1 polymer ?
#
loop_
_entity_poly.entity_id
_entity_poly.type
_entity_poly.pdbx_seq_one_letter_code
_entity_poly.pdbx_strand_id
1 'polypeptide(L)'
;MDKRRRGLYAVIAAVVALAVVAVVWVLVTRASAVAIVNGERISKRDFIARMEDAAGYNVLDQMITEALIRQAAAKAGITVSKDRVEEELNSIRQQFGSSFDSVLWQYGMTEDDLRKNIEMNLLVMEYSTKDLTITDEDLRKYFEEHKDQYNTPEMVRARHILVETEEEAKEIVTQLGQGADFAQLAQERSIDTMSAIYGGDLDWFGRGQMVEPFEKAAFAMQPGQISDPVKSDFGYHIIKVEERKDAYEAVFEEVRDNVESAYKASQAKSVTQLAAELRSDSDITIINERYKDLGTTTPFGVQ
;
A
#
# COMPACT_ATOMS: atom_id res chain seq x y z
N MET A 1 -24.49 28.06 -69.75
CA MET A 1 -23.40 27.26 -69.14
C MET A 1 -23.29 25.94 -69.91
N ASP A 2 -22.16 25.69 -70.53
CA ASP A 2 -21.94 24.60 -71.46
C ASP A 2 -22.10 23.22 -70.76
N LYS A 3 -22.79 22.29 -71.47
CA LYS A 3 -23.06 20.91 -70.93
C LYS A 3 -21.74 20.22 -70.56
N ARG A 4 -20.62 20.49 -71.20
CA ARG A 4 -19.29 19.96 -70.86
C ARG A 4 -18.76 20.45 -69.53
N ARG A 5 -19.00 21.71 -69.15
CA ARG A 5 -18.59 22.25 -67.84
C ARG A 5 -19.42 21.67 -66.68
N ARG A 6 -20.73 21.43 -66.90
CA ARG A 6 -21.58 20.76 -65.88
C ARG A 6 -21.14 19.33 -65.62
N GLY A 7 -20.77 18.58 -66.67
CA GLY A 7 -20.22 17.23 -66.49
C GLY A 7 -18.88 17.22 -65.75
N LEU A 8 -17.97 18.19 -66.04
CA LEU A 8 -16.71 18.29 -65.35
C LEU A 8 -16.89 18.61 -63.82
N TYR A 9 -17.78 19.54 -63.51
CA TYR A 9 -18.06 19.85 -62.08
C TYR A 9 -18.72 18.66 -61.33
N ALA A 10 -19.58 17.89 -61.99
CA ALA A 10 -20.14 16.69 -61.39
C ALA A 10 -19.11 15.61 -61.09
N VAL A 11 -18.13 15.40 -62.01
CA VAL A 11 -17.01 14.48 -61.81
C VAL A 11 -16.10 14.95 -60.68
N ILE A 12 -15.73 16.23 -60.61
CA ILE A 12 -14.93 16.80 -59.53
C ILE A 12 -15.64 16.65 -58.20
N ALA A 13 -16.93 16.97 -58.14
CA ALA A 13 -17.72 16.79 -56.91
C ALA A 13 -17.76 15.33 -56.43
N ALA A 14 -17.90 14.36 -57.35
CA ALA A 14 -17.87 12.93 -57.02
C ALA A 14 -16.50 12.49 -56.50
N VAL A 15 -15.41 12.96 -57.11
CA VAL A 15 -14.04 12.64 -56.64
C VAL A 15 -13.77 13.24 -55.25
N VAL A 16 -14.19 14.49 -55.01
CA VAL A 16 -14.07 15.13 -53.71
C VAL A 16 -14.90 14.38 -52.65
N ALA A 17 -16.15 13.98 -52.96
CA ALA A 17 -16.97 13.21 -52.08
C ALA A 17 -16.35 11.85 -51.72
N LEU A 18 -15.77 11.13 -52.71
CA LEU A 18 -15.06 9.87 -52.45
C LEU A 18 -13.81 10.08 -51.62
N ALA A 19 -13.06 11.16 -51.84
CA ALA A 19 -11.89 11.50 -51.03
C ALA A 19 -12.28 11.79 -49.55
N VAL A 20 -13.36 12.54 -49.33
CA VAL A 20 -13.88 12.83 -48.00
C VAL A 20 -14.34 11.54 -47.31
N VAL A 21 -15.06 10.67 -48.03
CA VAL A 21 -15.47 9.35 -47.47
C VAL A 21 -14.25 8.51 -47.11
N ALA A 22 -13.23 8.47 -47.95
CA ALA A 22 -12.00 7.73 -47.66
C ALA A 22 -11.25 8.29 -46.43
N VAL A 23 -11.16 9.62 -46.32
CA VAL A 23 -10.54 10.28 -45.16
C VAL A 23 -11.33 10.01 -43.89
N VAL A 24 -12.67 10.13 -43.91
CA VAL A 24 -13.54 9.83 -42.77
C VAL A 24 -13.41 8.34 -42.41
N TRP A 25 -13.41 7.45 -43.39
CA TRP A 25 -13.20 6.02 -43.16
C TRP A 25 -11.86 5.72 -42.48
N VAL A 26 -10.76 6.35 -42.94
CA VAL A 26 -9.43 6.20 -42.32
C VAL A 26 -9.40 6.77 -40.92
N LEU A 27 -10.03 7.91 -40.65
CA LEU A 27 -10.11 8.51 -39.30
C LEU A 27 -10.94 7.64 -38.35
N VAL A 28 -12.10 7.16 -38.78
CA VAL A 28 -12.95 6.28 -37.97
C VAL A 28 -12.26 4.94 -37.69
N THR A 29 -11.61 4.34 -38.68
CA THR A 29 -10.87 3.08 -38.46
C THR A 29 -9.64 3.26 -37.61
N ARG A 30 -8.94 4.40 -37.68
CA ARG A 30 -7.83 4.71 -36.75
C ARG A 30 -8.33 4.95 -35.34
N ALA A 31 -9.44 5.65 -35.17
CA ALA A 31 -10.07 5.87 -33.85
C ALA A 31 -10.58 4.58 -33.19
N SER A 32 -10.83 3.52 -33.98
CA SER A 32 -11.29 2.22 -33.49
C SER A 32 -10.16 1.22 -33.20
N ALA A 33 -8.88 1.59 -33.44
CA ALA A 33 -7.74 0.75 -33.09
C ALA A 33 -7.11 1.19 -31.77
N VAL A 34 -6.73 0.23 -30.92
CA VAL A 34 -6.00 0.46 -29.67
C VAL A 34 -4.48 0.39 -29.87
N ALA A 35 -4.02 -0.35 -30.90
CA ALA A 35 -2.62 -0.42 -31.28
C ALA A 35 -2.47 -0.76 -32.77
N ILE A 36 -1.29 -0.48 -33.33
CA ILE A 36 -0.87 -0.88 -34.67
C ILE A 36 0.53 -1.51 -34.54
N VAL A 37 0.66 -2.77 -34.95
CA VAL A 37 1.93 -3.51 -34.92
C VAL A 37 2.31 -3.88 -36.34
N ASN A 38 3.42 -3.34 -36.87
CA ASN A 38 3.89 -3.58 -38.22
C ASN A 38 2.81 -3.38 -39.31
N GLY A 39 1.92 -2.39 -39.12
CA GLY A 39 0.80 -2.11 -40.01
C GLY A 39 -0.49 -2.91 -39.73
N GLU A 40 -0.45 -3.95 -38.93
CA GLU A 40 -1.60 -4.72 -38.50
C GLU A 40 -2.30 -4.03 -37.31
N ARG A 41 -3.64 -3.92 -37.37
CA ARG A 41 -4.43 -3.19 -36.37
C ARG A 41 -5.00 -4.12 -35.32
N ILE A 42 -4.81 -3.76 -34.04
CA ILE A 42 -5.55 -4.34 -32.94
C ILE A 42 -6.79 -3.48 -32.71
N SER A 43 -7.96 -4.03 -33.01
CA SER A 43 -9.21 -3.27 -32.88
C SER A 43 -9.61 -3.09 -31.41
N LYS A 44 -10.27 -1.96 -31.10
CA LYS A 44 -10.85 -1.73 -29.77
C LYS A 44 -11.87 -2.81 -29.40
N ARG A 45 -12.64 -3.29 -30.37
CA ARG A 45 -13.63 -4.34 -30.17
C ARG A 45 -12.99 -5.65 -29.71
N ASP A 46 -11.93 -6.09 -30.40
CA ASP A 46 -11.25 -7.35 -30.07
C ASP A 46 -10.52 -7.23 -28.73
N PHE A 47 -9.97 -6.05 -28.45
CA PHE A 47 -9.35 -5.77 -27.16
C PHE A 47 -10.36 -5.85 -26.01
N ILE A 48 -11.52 -5.16 -26.15
CA ILE A 48 -12.60 -5.23 -25.14
C ILE A 48 -13.12 -6.67 -24.99
N ALA A 49 -13.37 -7.39 -26.10
CA ALA A 49 -13.84 -8.77 -26.03
C ALA A 49 -12.87 -9.67 -25.25
N ARG A 50 -11.55 -9.52 -25.48
CA ARG A 50 -10.54 -10.26 -24.71
C ARG A 50 -10.48 -9.84 -23.23
N MET A 51 -10.69 -8.57 -22.93
CA MET A 51 -10.79 -8.10 -21.54
C MET A 51 -12.03 -8.68 -20.85
N GLU A 52 -13.18 -8.68 -21.53
CA GLU A 52 -14.41 -9.30 -21.03
C GLU A 52 -14.25 -10.82 -20.83
N ASP A 53 -13.53 -11.51 -21.75
CA ASP A 53 -13.24 -12.94 -21.62
C ASP A 53 -12.32 -13.23 -20.42
N ALA A 54 -11.32 -12.38 -20.17
CA ALA A 54 -10.32 -12.60 -19.15
C ALA A 54 -10.82 -12.20 -17.75
N ALA A 55 -11.59 -11.13 -17.62
CA ALA A 55 -11.91 -10.53 -16.33
C ALA A 55 -13.38 -10.10 -16.17
N GLY A 56 -14.21 -10.18 -17.22
CA GLY A 56 -15.56 -9.60 -17.22
C GLY A 56 -16.45 -10.10 -16.09
N TYR A 57 -16.34 -11.38 -15.75
CA TYR A 57 -17.09 -12.00 -14.65
C TYR A 57 -16.73 -11.37 -13.29
N ASN A 58 -15.45 -11.31 -12.99
CA ASN A 58 -14.94 -10.76 -11.73
C ASN A 58 -15.23 -9.25 -11.62
N VAL A 59 -15.04 -8.52 -12.71
CA VAL A 59 -15.30 -7.08 -12.74
C VAL A 59 -16.77 -6.78 -12.51
N LEU A 60 -17.69 -7.51 -13.18
CA LEU A 60 -19.11 -7.30 -13.00
C LEU A 60 -19.57 -7.69 -11.60
N ASP A 61 -19.06 -8.80 -11.04
CA ASP A 61 -19.34 -9.21 -9.66
C ASP A 61 -18.90 -8.16 -8.64
N GLN A 62 -17.70 -7.61 -8.82
CA GLN A 62 -17.21 -6.51 -8.00
C GLN A 62 -18.10 -5.26 -8.13
N MET A 63 -18.47 -4.88 -9.35
CA MET A 63 -19.36 -3.72 -9.59
C MET A 63 -20.73 -3.89 -8.94
N ILE A 64 -21.30 -5.09 -8.96
CA ILE A 64 -22.57 -5.40 -8.28
C ILE A 64 -22.38 -5.27 -6.77
N THR A 65 -21.33 -5.83 -6.23
CA THR A 65 -20.98 -5.74 -4.80
C THR A 65 -20.83 -4.29 -4.35
N GLU A 66 -20.07 -3.48 -5.06
CA GLU A 66 -19.90 -2.05 -4.78
C GLU A 66 -21.22 -1.28 -4.84
N ALA A 67 -22.06 -1.58 -5.86
CA ALA A 67 -23.36 -0.95 -6.00
C ALA A 67 -24.30 -1.28 -4.82
N LEU A 68 -24.34 -2.54 -4.39
CA LEU A 68 -25.15 -2.97 -3.25
C LEU A 68 -24.74 -2.30 -1.96
N ILE A 69 -23.43 -2.27 -1.68
CA ILE A 69 -22.90 -1.65 -0.47
C ILE A 69 -23.18 -0.14 -0.46
N ARG A 70 -22.92 0.57 -1.57
CA ARG A 70 -23.22 2.01 -1.69
C ARG A 70 -24.71 2.32 -1.53
N GLN A 71 -25.59 1.50 -2.11
CA GLN A 71 -27.04 1.68 -1.97
C GLN A 71 -27.50 1.42 -0.53
N ALA A 72 -26.99 0.37 0.12
CA ALA A 72 -27.33 0.05 1.51
C ALA A 72 -26.85 1.16 2.47
N ALA A 73 -25.62 1.64 2.29
CA ALA A 73 -25.05 2.75 3.08
C ALA A 73 -25.87 4.04 2.86
N ALA A 74 -26.17 4.40 1.62
CA ALA A 74 -26.98 5.59 1.31
C ALA A 74 -28.40 5.50 1.91
N LYS A 75 -29.05 4.34 1.86
CA LYS A 75 -30.38 4.10 2.46
C LYS A 75 -30.33 4.23 3.99
N ALA A 76 -29.22 3.89 4.60
CA ALA A 76 -28.97 4.06 6.04
C ALA A 76 -28.49 5.48 6.43
N GLY A 77 -28.32 6.38 5.45
CA GLY A 77 -27.80 7.75 5.70
C GLY A 77 -26.31 7.79 6.00
N ILE A 78 -25.58 6.70 5.68
CA ILE A 78 -24.12 6.58 5.95
C ILE A 78 -23.35 7.09 4.74
N THR A 79 -22.40 7.99 5.01
CA THR A 79 -21.50 8.56 4.02
C THR A 79 -20.08 8.61 4.58
N VAL A 80 -19.08 8.42 3.73
CA VAL A 80 -17.67 8.60 4.06
C VAL A 80 -17.20 9.92 3.46
N SER A 81 -16.63 10.80 4.27
CA SER A 81 -16.09 12.07 3.80
C SER A 81 -14.79 11.88 3.02
N LYS A 82 -14.50 12.77 2.08
CA LYS A 82 -13.24 12.77 1.36
C LYS A 82 -12.05 12.96 2.31
N ASP A 83 -12.20 13.81 3.31
CA ASP A 83 -11.14 14.08 4.28
C ASP A 83 -10.76 12.81 5.05
N ARG A 84 -11.75 11.98 5.44
CA ARG A 84 -11.49 10.69 6.10
C ARG A 84 -10.73 9.71 5.20
N VAL A 85 -11.06 9.69 3.90
CA VAL A 85 -10.34 8.86 2.92
C VAL A 85 -8.89 9.33 2.76
N GLU A 86 -8.66 10.64 2.69
CA GLU A 86 -7.32 11.21 2.57
C GLU A 86 -6.49 11.04 3.86
N GLU A 87 -7.11 11.10 5.04
CA GLU A 87 -6.45 10.78 6.31
C GLU A 87 -5.92 9.33 6.30
N GLU A 88 -6.77 8.38 5.93
CA GLU A 88 -6.38 6.97 5.85
C GLU A 88 -5.29 6.73 4.80
N LEU A 89 -5.44 7.34 3.61
CA LEU A 89 -4.43 7.28 2.56
C LEU A 89 -3.08 7.83 3.04
N ASN A 90 -3.07 8.95 3.76
CA ASN A 90 -1.86 9.55 4.29
C ASN A 90 -1.22 8.68 5.38
N SER A 91 -2.03 8.02 6.20
CA SER A 91 -1.55 7.05 7.20
C SER A 91 -0.81 5.88 6.51
N ILE A 92 -1.44 5.29 5.47
CA ILE A 92 -0.83 4.23 4.67
C ILE A 92 0.47 4.73 4.00
N ARG A 93 0.46 5.94 3.43
CA ARG A 93 1.65 6.54 2.81
C ARG A 93 2.80 6.73 3.81
N GLN A 94 2.49 7.17 5.03
CA GLN A 94 3.50 7.30 6.10
C GLN A 94 4.06 5.94 6.52
N GLN A 95 3.21 4.92 6.62
CA GLN A 95 3.63 3.56 6.98
C GLN A 95 4.62 2.97 5.98
N PHE A 96 4.40 3.17 4.68
CA PHE A 96 5.27 2.65 3.62
C PHE A 96 6.41 3.59 3.23
N GLY A 97 6.34 4.88 3.62
CA GLY A 97 7.37 5.88 3.33
C GLY A 97 7.77 5.93 1.86
N SER A 98 9.06 5.84 1.58
CA SER A 98 9.60 5.86 0.21
C SER A 98 9.21 4.64 -0.65
N SER A 99 8.71 3.57 -0.05
CA SER A 99 8.30 2.36 -0.76
C SER A 99 6.85 2.40 -1.26
N PHE A 100 6.08 3.42 -0.91
CA PHE A 100 4.65 3.52 -1.21
C PHE A 100 4.32 3.31 -2.69
N ASP A 101 4.97 4.06 -3.59
CA ASP A 101 4.74 3.94 -5.03
C ASP A 101 5.13 2.57 -5.60
N SER A 102 6.20 1.98 -5.07
CA SER A 102 6.67 0.65 -5.45
C SER A 102 5.67 -0.43 -5.06
N VAL A 103 5.05 -0.29 -3.88
CA VAL A 103 4.01 -1.19 -3.39
C VAL A 103 2.77 -1.09 -4.27
N LEU A 104 2.30 0.13 -4.60
CA LEU A 104 1.16 0.32 -5.52
C LEU A 104 1.45 -0.33 -6.89
N TRP A 105 2.64 -0.10 -7.44
CA TRP A 105 3.03 -0.69 -8.71
C TRP A 105 3.05 -2.22 -8.68
N GLN A 106 3.55 -2.82 -7.59
CA GLN A 106 3.59 -4.27 -7.40
C GLN A 106 2.18 -4.89 -7.42
N TYR A 107 1.19 -4.19 -6.87
CA TYR A 107 -0.22 -4.62 -6.88
C TYR A 107 -0.97 -4.17 -8.13
N GLY A 108 -0.33 -3.49 -9.08
CA GLY A 108 -0.97 -2.98 -10.29
C GLY A 108 -2.05 -1.92 -10.01
N MET A 109 -1.93 -1.20 -8.92
CA MET A 109 -2.90 -0.23 -8.43
C MET A 109 -2.41 1.20 -8.64
N THR A 110 -3.34 2.09 -8.93
CA THR A 110 -3.13 3.54 -8.85
C THR A 110 -3.52 4.06 -7.46
N GLU A 111 -3.07 5.25 -7.11
CA GLU A 111 -3.50 5.92 -5.88
C GLU A 111 -5.02 6.17 -5.86
N ASP A 112 -5.64 6.42 -7.03
CA ASP A 112 -7.10 6.55 -7.15
C ASP A 112 -7.83 5.23 -6.88
N ASP A 113 -7.25 4.10 -7.26
CA ASP A 113 -7.81 2.79 -6.94
C ASP A 113 -7.70 2.51 -5.43
N LEU A 114 -6.58 2.88 -4.82
CA LEU A 114 -6.42 2.78 -3.37
C LEU A 114 -7.45 3.66 -2.62
N ARG A 115 -7.69 4.91 -3.07
CA ARG A 115 -8.75 5.77 -2.50
C ARG A 115 -10.12 5.11 -2.56
N LYS A 116 -10.49 4.53 -3.70
CA LYS A 116 -11.76 3.82 -3.85
C LYS A 116 -11.88 2.61 -2.93
N ASN A 117 -10.79 1.87 -2.76
CA ASN A 117 -10.74 0.74 -1.85
C ASN A 117 -10.88 1.19 -0.38
N ILE A 118 -10.19 2.26 0.01
CA ILE A 118 -10.33 2.87 1.34
C ILE A 118 -11.77 3.31 1.57
N GLU A 119 -12.37 4.07 0.64
CA GLU A 119 -13.76 4.51 0.73
C GLU A 119 -14.71 3.33 0.91
N MET A 120 -14.53 2.26 0.13
CA MET A 120 -15.35 1.06 0.21
C MET A 120 -15.21 0.36 1.56
N ASN A 121 -13.98 0.18 2.05
CA ASN A 121 -13.74 -0.44 3.35
C ASN A 121 -14.34 0.38 4.50
N LEU A 122 -14.23 1.70 4.45
CA LEU A 122 -14.85 2.59 5.42
C LEU A 122 -16.39 2.51 5.37
N LEU A 123 -16.99 2.47 4.17
CA LEU A 123 -18.44 2.27 4.02
C LEU A 123 -18.90 0.94 4.61
N VAL A 124 -18.17 -0.14 4.36
CA VAL A 124 -18.46 -1.47 4.91
C VAL A 124 -18.36 -1.45 6.42
N MET A 125 -17.31 -0.85 6.97
CA MET A 125 -17.12 -0.73 8.42
C MET A 125 -18.27 0.05 9.07
N GLU A 126 -18.55 1.26 8.59
CA GLU A 126 -19.60 2.12 9.15
C GLU A 126 -20.99 1.47 9.02
N TYR A 127 -21.28 0.84 7.87
CA TYR A 127 -22.56 0.15 7.68
C TYR A 127 -22.70 -1.09 8.57
N SER A 128 -21.65 -1.88 8.70
CA SER A 128 -21.66 -3.11 9.50
C SER A 128 -21.80 -2.85 10.98
N THR A 129 -21.29 -1.70 11.43
CA THR A 129 -21.26 -1.33 12.84
C THR A 129 -22.29 -0.27 13.23
N LYS A 130 -23.19 0.11 12.31
CA LYS A 130 -24.19 1.17 12.52
C LYS A 130 -25.10 0.97 13.73
N ASP A 131 -25.40 -0.29 14.07
CA ASP A 131 -26.26 -0.66 15.20
C ASP A 131 -25.43 -1.09 16.42
N LEU A 132 -24.10 -0.99 16.36
CA LEU A 132 -23.21 -1.38 17.45
C LEU A 132 -23.21 -0.29 18.52
N THR A 133 -23.56 -0.68 19.75
CA THR A 133 -23.39 0.19 20.90
C THR A 133 -22.02 -0.09 21.51
N ILE A 134 -21.14 0.91 21.48
CA ILE A 134 -19.77 0.82 22.00
C ILE A 134 -19.75 1.50 23.36
N THR A 135 -19.30 0.78 24.38
CA THR A 135 -19.14 1.33 25.73
C THR A 135 -17.66 1.57 26.03
N ASP A 136 -17.37 2.45 26.99
CA ASP A 136 -16.00 2.64 27.49
C ASP A 136 -15.41 1.36 28.07
N GLU A 137 -16.25 0.48 28.61
CA GLU A 137 -15.82 -0.82 29.11
C GLU A 137 -15.31 -1.74 27.98
N ASP A 138 -16.04 -1.77 26.85
CA ASP A 138 -15.62 -2.52 25.66
C ASP A 138 -14.28 -2.02 25.12
N LEU A 139 -14.11 -0.69 25.05
CA LEU A 139 -12.88 -0.08 24.55
C LEU A 139 -11.70 -0.34 25.49
N ARG A 140 -11.88 -0.20 26.81
CA ARG A 140 -10.82 -0.50 27.78
C ARG A 140 -10.42 -1.97 27.74
N LYS A 141 -11.39 -2.87 27.64
CA LYS A 141 -11.12 -4.29 27.50
C LYS A 141 -10.32 -4.58 26.23
N TYR A 142 -10.74 -4.01 25.10
CA TYR A 142 -10.03 -4.16 23.84
C TYR A 142 -8.60 -3.61 23.91
N PHE A 143 -8.43 -2.45 24.53
CA PHE A 143 -7.11 -1.84 24.74
C PHE A 143 -6.19 -2.77 25.56
N GLU A 144 -6.67 -3.30 26.70
CA GLU A 144 -5.86 -4.20 27.54
C GLU A 144 -5.48 -5.49 26.79
N GLU A 145 -6.39 -6.04 25.98
CA GLU A 145 -6.13 -7.24 25.17
C GLU A 145 -5.15 -6.98 24.02
N HIS A 146 -4.98 -5.72 23.57
CA HIS A 146 -4.16 -5.32 22.44
C HIS A 146 -3.10 -4.26 22.79
N LYS A 147 -2.78 -4.12 24.07
CA LYS A 147 -1.92 -3.04 24.60
C LYS A 147 -0.59 -2.93 23.88
N ASP A 148 0.01 -4.06 23.50
CA ASP A 148 1.30 -4.09 22.79
C ASP A 148 1.26 -3.40 21.41
N GLN A 149 0.09 -3.27 20.79
CA GLN A 149 -0.07 -2.57 19.51
C GLN A 149 -0.01 -1.05 19.64
N TYR A 150 -0.27 -0.53 20.84
CA TYR A 150 -0.28 0.90 21.15
C TYR A 150 1.01 1.35 21.84
N ASN A 151 1.78 0.42 22.38
CA ASN A 151 3.07 0.69 23.00
C ASN A 151 4.15 0.93 21.95
N THR A 152 5.09 1.81 22.26
CA THR A 152 6.31 1.96 21.46
C THR A 152 7.44 1.26 22.18
N PRO A 153 8.11 0.26 21.58
CA PRO A 153 9.25 -0.38 22.22
C PRO A 153 10.45 0.58 22.31
N GLU A 154 11.30 0.32 23.31
CA GLU A 154 12.61 0.97 23.36
C GLU A 154 13.43 0.58 22.14
N MET A 155 14.02 1.58 21.45
CA MET A 155 14.86 1.36 20.27
C MET A 155 16.13 2.18 20.34
N VAL A 156 17.20 1.64 19.81
CA VAL A 156 18.50 2.30 19.66
C VAL A 156 18.92 2.28 18.21
N ARG A 157 19.44 3.39 17.71
CA ARG A 157 20.18 3.44 16.46
C ARG A 157 21.67 3.54 16.78
N ALA A 158 22.43 2.61 16.25
CA ALA A 158 23.85 2.56 16.54
C ALA A 158 24.68 2.21 15.31
N ARG A 159 25.97 2.57 15.39
CA ARG A 159 27.01 2.06 14.52
C ARG A 159 27.91 1.11 15.29
N HIS A 160 28.55 0.19 14.59
CA HIS A 160 29.57 -0.63 15.20
C HIS A 160 30.78 -0.88 14.29
N ILE A 161 31.88 -1.24 14.94
CA ILE A 161 33.07 -1.81 14.33
C ILE A 161 33.32 -3.15 15.00
N LEU A 162 33.40 -4.23 14.23
CA LEU A 162 33.68 -5.58 14.73
C LEU A 162 35.09 -5.98 14.33
N VAL A 163 35.91 -6.43 15.29
CA VAL A 163 37.27 -6.91 15.05
C VAL A 163 37.54 -8.22 15.81
N GLU A 164 38.58 -8.95 15.41
CA GLU A 164 38.84 -10.29 15.97
C GLU A 164 39.47 -10.20 17.39
N THR A 165 40.29 -9.20 17.66
CA THR A 165 41.09 -9.13 18.89
C THR A 165 40.74 -7.93 19.76
N GLU A 166 40.96 -8.07 21.07
CA GLU A 166 40.76 -6.99 22.02
C GLU A 166 41.76 -5.86 21.83
N GLU A 167 42.98 -6.20 21.41
CA GLU A 167 44.06 -5.24 21.16
C GLU A 167 43.67 -4.32 20.00
N GLU A 168 43.14 -4.85 18.88
CA GLU A 168 42.64 -4.05 17.78
C GLU A 168 41.48 -3.17 18.19
N ALA A 169 40.55 -3.69 18.98
CA ALA A 169 39.44 -2.91 19.49
C ALA A 169 39.90 -1.72 20.35
N LYS A 170 40.86 -1.92 21.24
CA LYS A 170 41.46 -0.86 22.07
C LYS A 170 42.18 0.18 21.25
N GLU A 171 42.89 -0.24 20.18
CA GLU A 171 43.54 0.67 19.25
C GLU A 171 42.49 1.59 18.57
N ILE A 172 41.41 1.03 18.09
CA ILE A 172 40.30 1.76 17.44
C ILE A 172 39.67 2.76 18.42
N VAL A 173 39.36 2.33 19.66
CA VAL A 173 38.82 3.23 20.70
C VAL A 173 39.77 4.38 20.95
N THR A 174 41.09 4.13 20.97
CA THR A 174 42.11 5.19 21.13
C THR A 174 42.10 6.18 19.97
N GLN A 175 41.99 5.69 18.71
CA GLN A 175 41.91 6.54 17.52
C GLN A 175 40.65 7.40 17.52
N LEU A 176 39.51 6.80 17.88
CA LEU A 176 38.23 7.49 18.02
C LEU A 176 38.30 8.59 19.10
N GLY A 177 38.98 8.31 20.23
CA GLY A 177 39.23 9.29 21.28
C GLY A 177 40.14 10.45 20.83
N GLN A 178 40.95 10.26 19.79
CA GLN A 178 41.78 11.29 19.14
C GLN A 178 41.06 12.04 18.02
N GLY A 179 39.79 11.72 17.75
CA GLY A 179 38.93 12.39 16.77
C GLY A 179 38.91 11.74 15.39
N ALA A 180 39.33 10.47 15.25
CA ALA A 180 39.16 9.71 14.01
C ALA A 180 37.69 9.55 13.67
N ASP A 181 37.39 9.48 12.37
CA ASP A 181 36.01 9.26 11.89
C ASP A 181 35.59 7.80 12.09
N PHE A 182 34.46 7.62 12.76
CA PHE A 182 33.92 6.28 13.06
C PHE A 182 33.55 5.49 11.80
N ALA A 183 32.91 6.16 10.84
CA ALA A 183 32.45 5.50 9.62
C ALA A 183 33.65 5.07 8.75
N GLN A 184 34.68 5.89 8.69
CA GLN A 184 35.89 5.54 7.96
C GLN A 184 36.57 4.32 8.61
N LEU A 185 36.75 4.33 9.95
CA LEU A 185 37.34 3.18 10.65
C LEU A 185 36.50 1.91 10.50
N ALA A 186 35.17 2.03 10.48
CA ALA A 186 34.31 0.90 10.22
C ALA A 186 34.55 0.31 8.83
N GLN A 187 34.67 1.15 7.80
CA GLN A 187 34.93 0.70 6.42
C GLN A 187 36.32 0.06 6.28
N GLU A 188 37.35 0.56 7.00
CA GLU A 188 38.72 0.12 6.88
C GLU A 188 39.06 -1.11 7.73
N ARG A 189 38.41 -1.26 8.89
CA ARG A 189 38.84 -2.19 9.95
C ARG A 189 37.77 -3.21 10.36
N SER A 190 36.49 -2.98 10.09
CA SER A 190 35.45 -3.89 10.53
C SER A 190 35.43 -5.19 9.72
N ILE A 191 35.38 -6.33 10.40
CA ILE A 191 35.17 -7.64 9.79
C ILE A 191 33.68 -7.92 9.47
N ASP A 192 32.74 -7.11 10.02
CA ASP A 192 31.36 -7.10 9.56
C ASP A 192 31.24 -6.29 8.27
N THR A 193 31.46 -6.96 7.15
CA THR A 193 31.46 -6.33 5.83
C THR A 193 30.09 -5.81 5.42
N MET A 194 29.00 -6.30 6.02
CA MET A 194 27.64 -5.89 5.66
C MET A 194 27.33 -4.49 6.16
N SER A 195 27.68 -4.17 7.41
CA SER A 195 27.49 -2.83 7.94
C SER A 195 28.68 -1.89 7.62
N ALA A 196 29.89 -2.43 7.46
CA ALA A 196 31.10 -1.66 7.18
C ALA A 196 30.95 -0.72 5.97
N ILE A 197 30.38 -1.19 4.85
CA ILE A 197 30.15 -0.39 3.64
C ILE A 197 29.26 0.84 3.87
N TYR A 198 28.43 0.80 4.93
CA TYR A 198 27.58 1.90 5.40
C TYR A 198 28.18 2.62 6.61
N GLY A 199 29.50 2.46 6.85
CA GLY A 199 30.20 3.06 7.97
C GLY A 199 29.79 2.47 9.32
N GLY A 200 29.45 1.18 9.34
CA GLY A 200 29.02 0.44 10.52
C GLY A 200 27.60 0.68 10.97
N ASP A 201 26.76 1.38 10.19
CA ASP A 201 25.37 1.71 10.55
C ASP A 201 24.51 0.43 10.58
N LEU A 202 23.87 0.19 11.74
CA LEU A 202 22.98 -0.95 11.98
C LEU A 202 21.50 -0.55 11.94
N ASP A 203 21.24 0.75 11.68
CA ASP A 203 19.91 1.34 11.75
C ASP A 203 19.26 1.18 13.14
N TRP A 204 17.94 1.31 13.23
CA TRP A 204 17.18 1.14 14.46
C TRP A 204 16.96 -0.33 14.79
N PHE A 205 17.24 -0.70 16.04
CA PHE A 205 16.94 -2.04 16.55
C PHE A 205 16.34 -1.98 17.95
N GLY A 206 15.47 -2.93 18.23
CA GLY A 206 14.86 -3.16 19.53
C GLY A 206 15.57 -4.27 20.30
N ARG A 207 15.09 -4.53 21.51
CA ARG A 207 15.58 -5.64 22.34
C ARG A 207 15.29 -6.99 21.69
N GLY A 208 16.19 -7.95 21.88
CA GLY A 208 16.13 -9.30 21.33
C GLY A 208 16.56 -9.42 19.86
N GLN A 209 17.01 -8.33 19.21
CA GLN A 209 17.44 -8.34 17.82
C GLN A 209 18.96 -8.47 17.65
N MET A 210 19.71 -8.17 18.67
CA MET A 210 21.18 -8.24 18.67
C MET A 210 21.67 -9.30 19.66
N VAL A 211 22.93 -9.71 19.54
CA VAL A 211 23.55 -10.61 20.53
C VAL A 211 23.60 -9.94 21.90
N GLU A 212 23.32 -10.71 22.96
CA GLU A 212 23.13 -10.21 24.33
C GLU A 212 24.20 -9.24 24.81
N PRO A 213 25.53 -9.51 24.68
CA PRO A 213 26.56 -8.57 25.15
C PRO A 213 26.49 -7.21 24.43
N PHE A 214 26.24 -7.22 23.11
CA PHE A 214 26.11 -6.03 22.30
C PHE A 214 24.86 -5.23 22.70
N GLU A 215 23.70 -5.91 22.78
CA GLU A 215 22.45 -5.29 23.17
C GLU A 215 22.54 -4.63 24.52
N LYS A 216 23.05 -5.36 25.52
CA LYS A 216 23.22 -4.83 26.88
C LYS A 216 24.08 -3.57 26.90
N ALA A 217 25.15 -3.53 26.14
CA ALA A 217 26.01 -2.36 26.04
C ALA A 217 25.30 -1.20 25.36
N ALA A 218 24.72 -1.42 24.17
CA ALA A 218 24.05 -0.38 23.38
C ALA A 218 22.91 0.30 24.14
N PHE A 219 22.04 -0.50 24.79
CA PHE A 219 20.90 0.02 25.56
C PHE A 219 21.29 0.68 26.89
N ALA A 220 22.52 0.47 27.39
CA ALA A 220 23.02 1.18 28.58
C ALA A 220 23.64 2.54 28.26
N MET A 221 23.89 2.84 26.96
CA MET A 221 24.59 4.04 26.52
C MET A 221 23.63 5.16 26.12
N GLN A 222 24.15 6.39 26.18
CA GLN A 222 23.44 7.58 25.71
C GLN A 222 23.86 7.93 24.26
N PRO A 223 23.02 8.64 23.49
CA PRO A 223 23.40 9.15 22.18
C PRO A 223 24.73 9.91 22.20
N GLY A 224 25.58 9.64 21.22
CA GLY A 224 26.93 10.20 21.09
C GLY A 224 28.01 9.43 21.83
N GLN A 225 27.70 8.50 22.71
CA GLN A 225 28.70 7.70 23.44
C GLN A 225 29.28 6.59 22.55
N ILE A 226 30.57 6.30 22.79
CA ILE A 226 31.32 5.18 22.21
C ILE A 226 31.62 4.21 23.34
N SER A 227 31.41 2.91 23.12
CA SER A 227 31.70 1.88 24.12
C SER A 227 33.17 1.57 24.28
N ASP A 228 33.54 1.00 25.41
CA ASP A 228 34.73 0.14 25.51
C ASP A 228 34.52 -1.11 24.61
N PRO A 229 35.58 -1.89 24.31
CA PRO A 229 35.44 -3.13 23.57
C PRO A 229 34.46 -4.10 24.22
N VAL A 230 33.42 -4.49 23.50
CA VAL A 230 32.38 -5.40 23.96
C VAL A 230 32.59 -6.78 23.30
N LYS A 231 32.90 -7.80 24.11
CA LYS A 231 33.16 -9.16 23.63
C LYS A 231 31.86 -9.90 23.33
N SER A 232 31.82 -10.56 22.18
CA SER A 232 30.78 -11.53 21.79
C SER A 232 31.41 -12.78 21.18
N ASP A 233 30.59 -13.72 20.73
CA ASP A 233 31.05 -14.91 19.99
C ASP A 233 31.60 -14.55 18.60
N PHE A 234 31.32 -13.37 18.08
CA PHE A 234 31.79 -12.89 16.78
C PHE A 234 33.11 -12.12 16.84
N GLY A 235 33.57 -11.74 18.04
CA GLY A 235 34.74 -10.92 18.25
C GLY A 235 34.49 -9.78 19.23
N TYR A 236 35.14 -8.65 19.01
CA TYR A 236 35.04 -7.45 19.84
C TYR A 236 34.36 -6.32 19.06
N HIS A 237 33.26 -5.81 19.61
CA HIS A 237 32.50 -4.70 19.06
C HIS A 237 32.91 -3.40 19.71
N ILE A 238 33.08 -2.34 18.93
CA ILE A 238 33.09 -0.96 19.36
C ILE A 238 31.78 -0.37 18.89
N ILE A 239 30.95 0.11 19.82
CA ILE A 239 29.58 0.54 19.57
C ILE A 239 29.50 2.06 19.73
N LYS A 240 28.85 2.75 18.80
CA LYS A 240 28.50 4.17 18.93
C LYS A 240 27.00 4.31 18.84
N VAL A 241 26.35 4.77 19.88
CA VAL A 241 24.92 5.09 19.86
C VAL A 241 24.73 6.43 19.18
N GLU A 242 23.91 6.45 18.12
CA GLU A 242 23.58 7.68 17.40
C GLU A 242 22.29 8.30 17.95
N GLU A 243 21.26 7.50 18.12
CA GLU A 243 19.93 7.93 18.53
C GLU A 243 19.28 6.89 19.45
N ARG A 244 18.32 7.32 20.27
CA ARG A 244 17.55 6.46 21.16
C ARG A 244 16.09 6.90 21.16
N LYS A 245 15.19 5.94 21.22
CA LYS A 245 13.75 6.11 21.48
C LYS A 245 13.44 5.34 22.75
N ASP A 246 12.97 6.02 23.77
CA ASP A 246 12.55 5.37 25.01
C ASP A 246 11.27 4.58 24.79
N ALA A 247 11.09 3.52 25.56
CA ALA A 247 9.82 2.80 25.58
C ALA A 247 8.70 3.74 26.03
N TYR A 248 7.57 3.66 25.35
CA TYR A 248 6.36 4.38 25.73
C TYR A 248 5.24 3.36 25.93
N GLU A 249 4.70 3.33 27.12
CA GLU A 249 3.50 2.57 27.45
C GLU A 249 2.28 3.47 27.22
N ALA A 250 1.46 3.07 26.25
CA ALA A 250 0.26 3.84 25.92
C ALA A 250 -0.73 3.89 27.10
N VAL A 251 -1.30 5.06 27.30
CA VAL A 251 -2.41 5.29 28.23
C VAL A 251 -3.70 5.33 27.45
N PHE A 252 -4.71 4.58 27.88
CA PHE A 252 -5.99 4.45 27.15
C PHE A 252 -6.58 5.80 26.72
N GLU A 253 -6.56 6.79 27.60
CA GLU A 253 -7.12 8.12 27.32
C GLU A 253 -6.44 8.84 26.14
N GLU A 254 -5.15 8.58 25.93
CA GLU A 254 -4.37 9.21 24.83
C GLU A 254 -4.60 8.53 23.48
N VAL A 255 -4.94 7.23 23.51
CA VAL A 255 -5.14 6.42 22.30
C VAL A 255 -6.60 6.01 22.07
N ARG A 256 -7.53 6.55 22.87
CA ARG A 256 -8.94 6.16 22.88
C ARG A 256 -9.58 6.14 21.49
N ASP A 257 -9.34 7.16 20.68
CA ASP A 257 -9.93 7.26 19.33
C ASP A 257 -9.35 6.20 18.39
N ASN A 258 -8.05 5.87 18.55
CA ASN A 258 -7.42 4.79 17.82
C ASN A 258 -7.97 3.42 18.25
N VAL A 259 -8.16 3.23 19.54
CA VAL A 259 -8.78 2.02 20.11
C VAL A 259 -10.22 1.86 19.60
N GLU A 260 -11.02 2.91 19.60
CA GLU A 260 -12.38 2.88 19.08
C GLU A 260 -12.42 2.52 17.58
N SER A 261 -11.54 3.11 16.79
CA SER A 261 -11.43 2.82 15.37
C SER A 261 -11.03 1.35 15.13
N ALA A 262 -10.04 0.85 15.87
CA ALA A 262 -9.59 -0.53 15.80
C ALA A 262 -10.67 -1.51 16.29
N TYR A 263 -11.38 -1.17 17.35
CA TYR A 263 -12.49 -1.97 17.88
C TYR A 263 -13.63 -2.05 16.84
N LYS A 264 -14.05 -0.93 16.25
CA LYS A 264 -15.04 -0.93 15.17
C LYS A 264 -14.60 -1.80 14.00
N ALA A 265 -13.35 -1.67 13.58
CA ALA A 265 -12.79 -2.49 12.50
C ALA A 265 -12.83 -3.99 12.84
N SER A 266 -12.56 -4.37 14.09
CA SER A 266 -12.63 -5.78 14.55
C SER A 266 -14.05 -6.35 14.57
N GLN A 267 -15.06 -5.49 14.73
CA GLN A 267 -16.48 -5.89 14.75
C GLN A 267 -17.13 -5.81 13.36
N ALA A 268 -16.48 -5.19 12.39
CA ALA A 268 -17.01 -5.02 11.05
C ALA A 268 -17.02 -6.36 10.30
N LYS A 269 -18.06 -6.54 9.47
CA LYS A 269 -18.10 -7.64 8.50
C LYS A 269 -17.06 -7.41 7.42
N SER A 270 -16.55 -8.49 6.85
CA SER A 270 -15.77 -8.36 5.61
C SER A 270 -16.67 -7.90 4.44
N VAL A 271 -16.06 -7.30 3.41
CA VAL A 271 -16.77 -6.94 2.17
C VAL A 271 -17.57 -8.14 1.62
N THR A 272 -16.97 -9.33 1.63
CA THR A 272 -17.59 -10.56 1.13
C THR A 272 -18.80 -10.98 1.97
N GLN A 273 -18.70 -10.92 3.29
CA GLN A 273 -19.82 -11.25 4.19
C GLN A 273 -20.99 -10.29 4.01
N LEU A 274 -20.70 -8.97 3.99
CA LEU A 274 -21.73 -7.96 3.78
C LEU A 274 -22.37 -8.09 2.39
N ALA A 275 -21.57 -8.31 1.35
CA ALA A 275 -22.06 -8.51 -0.01
C ALA A 275 -23.00 -9.72 -0.10
N ALA A 276 -22.68 -10.83 0.57
CA ALA A 276 -23.53 -12.01 0.60
C ALA A 276 -24.90 -11.73 1.23
N GLU A 277 -24.92 -11.02 2.34
CA GLU A 277 -26.16 -10.60 3.00
C GLU A 277 -27.00 -9.66 2.12
N LEU A 278 -26.36 -8.62 1.57
CA LEU A 278 -27.06 -7.65 0.72
C LEU A 278 -27.59 -8.28 -0.56
N ARG A 279 -26.90 -9.28 -1.13
CA ARG A 279 -27.36 -10.02 -2.30
C ARG A 279 -28.63 -10.82 -2.00
N SER A 280 -28.73 -11.44 -0.81
CA SER A 280 -29.92 -12.22 -0.44
C SER A 280 -31.17 -11.35 -0.31
N ASP A 281 -30.99 -10.08 0.03
CA ASP A 281 -32.07 -9.12 0.29
C ASP A 281 -32.35 -8.18 -0.90
N SER A 282 -31.69 -8.41 -2.04
CA SER A 282 -31.76 -7.51 -3.20
C SER A 282 -32.26 -8.23 -4.45
N ASP A 283 -33.01 -7.51 -5.29
CA ASP A 283 -33.37 -7.95 -6.62
C ASP A 283 -32.28 -7.57 -7.62
N ILE A 284 -31.52 -8.56 -8.11
CA ILE A 284 -30.43 -8.38 -9.05
C ILE A 284 -30.83 -8.96 -10.40
N THR A 285 -31.01 -8.08 -11.37
CA THR A 285 -31.33 -8.50 -12.75
C THR A 285 -30.11 -8.38 -13.64
N ILE A 286 -29.54 -9.48 -14.10
CA ILE A 286 -28.46 -9.53 -15.09
C ILE A 286 -29.04 -9.55 -16.49
N ILE A 287 -28.78 -8.47 -17.25
CA ILE A 287 -29.33 -8.30 -18.61
C ILE A 287 -28.53 -9.08 -19.65
N ASN A 288 -27.21 -9.16 -19.46
CA ASN A 288 -26.31 -9.83 -20.40
C ASN A 288 -26.33 -11.35 -20.13
N GLU A 289 -26.78 -12.12 -21.13
CA GLU A 289 -26.88 -13.60 -21.06
C GLU A 289 -25.58 -14.28 -20.64
N ARG A 290 -24.44 -13.72 -21.01
CA ARG A 290 -23.11 -14.24 -20.68
C ARG A 290 -22.85 -14.31 -19.17
N TYR A 291 -23.45 -13.41 -18.40
CA TYR A 291 -23.22 -13.24 -16.97
C TYR A 291 -24.42 -13.59 -16.10
N LYS A 292 -25.44 -14.28 -16.68
CA LYS A 292 -26.69 -14.57 -15.97
C LYS A 292 -26.49 -15.26 -14.63
N ASP A 293 -25.50 -16.12 -14.52
CA ASP A 293 -25.24 -16.90 -13.31
C ASP A 293 -24.81 -16.02 -12.12
N LEU A 294 -24.30 -14.79 -12.36
CA LEU A 294 -23.97 -13.85 -11.28
C LEU A 294 -25.19 -13.38 -10.47
N GLY A 295 -26.39 -13.42 -11.05
CA GLY A 295 -27.62 -13.07 -10.32
C GLY A 295 -28.07 -14.14 -9.32
N THR A 296 -27.55 -15.36 -9.40
CA THR A 296 -28.03 -16.54 -8.66
C THR A 296 -27.01 -17.13 -7.69
N THR A 297 -25.73 -16.66 -7.72
CA THR A 297 -24.63 -17.25 -6.95
C THR A 297 -24.23 -16.39 -5.76
N THR A 298 -23.92 -17.04 -4.64
CA THR A 298 -23.08 -16.51 -3.56
C THR A 298 -21.74 -16.04 -4.13
N PRO A 299 -21.12 -14.99 -3.57
CA PRO A 299 -19.85 -14.47 -4.08
C PRO A 299 -18.80 -15.57 -4.25
N PHE A 300 -18.08 -15.56 -5.37
CA PHE A 300 -16.94 -16.46 -5.62
C PHE A 300 -15.92 -16.33 -4.48
N GLY A 301 -15.71 -17.41 -3.72
CA GLY A 301 -14.63 -17.49 -2.75
C GLY A 301 -14.97 -18.01 -1.36
N VAL A 302 -16.18 -18.50 -1.11
CA VAL A 302 -16.50 -19.21 0.14
C VAL A 302 -16.64 -20.69 -0.18
N GLN A 303 -15.54 -21.41 -0.22
CA GLN A 303 -15.43 -22.84 0.05
C GLN A 303 -14.55 -23.04 1.26
#